data_1544b7c3e5c530a8d817da3016cc8993
#
_entry.id   1544b7c3e5c530a8d817da3016cc8993
#
_cell.length_a   1.000
_cell.length_b   1.000
_cell.length_c   1.000
_cell.angle_alpha   90.00
_cell.angle_beta   90.00
_cell.angle_gamma   90.00
#
_symmetry.space_group_name_H-M   'P 1'
#
loop_
_entity.id
_entity.type
_entity.pdbx_description
1 polymer ?
#
loop_
_entity_poly.entity_id
_entity_poly.type
_entity_poly.pdbx_seq_one_letter_code
_entity_poly.pdbx_strand_id
1 'polypeptide(L)'
;MRIQAITAALVVTLGMYQMAGANDIRHVFVVDDMTIELEMKEPLTEEETAPKNYTSDTYQPPFVLNEGVEVIGFPVPQKSDGFHDNIYRITVTGMDVGLIYQISYQGHKPKTFKVYPAKEQTDRYRDRYGSYF
;
A
#
# COMPACT_ATOMS: atom_id res chain seq x y z
N MET A 1 29.49 -8.14 27.17
CA MET A 1 28.34 -8.21 28.08
C MET A 1 27.43 -7.01 27.95
N ARG A 2 27.97 -5.82 28.10
CA ARG A 2 27.16 -4.61 27.93
C ARG A 2 26.57 -4.51 26.55
N ILE A 3 27.33 -4.89 25.55
CA ILE A 3 26.87 -4.86 24.16
C ILE A 3 25.69 -5.80 23.98
N GLN A 4 25.72 -6.94 24.61
CA GLN A 4 24.64 -7.91 24.50
C GLN A 4 23.35 -7.37 25.10
N ALA A 5 23.45 -6.70 26.24
CA ALA A 5 22.28 -6.10 26.88
C ALA A 5 21.66 -5.03 26.00
N ILE A 6 22.48 -4.19 25.37
CA ILE A 6 22.01 -3.15 24.48
C ILE A 6 21.32 -3.77 23.28
N THR A 7 21.92 -4.79 22.71
CA THR A 7 21.33 -5.47 21.56
C THR A 7 19.99 -6.08 21.90
N ALA A 8 19.89 -6.71 23.04
CA ALA A 8 18.64 -7.32 23.47
C ALA A 8 17.52 -6.26 23.63
N ALA A 9 17.86 -5.14 24.24
CA ALA A 9 16.89 -4.06 24.42
C ALA A 9 16.42 -3.53 23.07
N LEU A 10 17.33 -3.36 22.12
CA LEU A 10 16.99 -2.88 20.80
C LEU A 10 16.06 -3.85 20.08
N VAL A 11 16.33 -5.13 20.16
CA VAL A 11 15.49 -6.14 19.51
C VAL A 11 14.08 -6.12 20.10
N VAL A 12 13.96 -6.02 21.41
CA VAL A 12 12.66 -5.97 22.06
C VAL A 12 11.88 -4.76 21.59
N THR A 13 12.53 -3.61 21.51
CA THR A 13 11.87 -2.38 21.06
C THR A 13 11.33 -2.54 19.63
N LEU A 14 12.14 -3.08 18.74
CA LEU A 14 11.72 -3.30 17.37
C LEU A 14 10.55 -4.28 17.29
N GLY A 15 10.60 -5.34 18.08
CA GLY A 15 9.52 -6.30 18.13
C GLY A 15 8.21 -5.66 18.58
N MET A 16 8.26 -4.79 19.56
CA MET A 16 7.07 -4.10 20.03
C MET A 16 6.48 -3.19 18.94
N TYR A 17 7.31 -2.47 18.22
CA TYR A 17 6.84 -1.63 17.12
C TYR A 17 6.16 -2.47 16.05
N GLN A 18 6.72 -3.61 15.72
CA GLN A 18 6.15 -4.46 14.68
C GLN A 18 4.81 -5.03 15.08
N MET A 19 4.61 -5.29 16.37
CA MET A 19 3.35 -5.84 16.85
C MET A 19 2.29 -4.78 17.12
N ALA A 20 2.71 -3.60 17.56
CA ALA A 20 1.80 -2.56 17.98
C ALA A 20 1.22 -1.84 16.76
N GLY A 21 0.00 -2.20 16.38
CA GLY A 21 -0.70 -1.53 15.31
C GLY A 21 -0.02 -1.68 13.96
N ALA A 22 0.64 -2.80 13.77
CA ALA A 22 1.33 -3.03 12.50
C ALA A 22 0.32 -3.08 11.37
N ASN A 23 0.23 -1.99 10.62
CA ASN A 23 -0.58 -1.94 9.43
C ASN A 23 0.12 -2.70 8.30
N ASP A 24 -0.64 -3.19 7.36
CA ASP A 24 -0.09 -3.88 6.20
C ASP A 24 -1.14 -3.89 5.10
N ILE A 25 -0.70 -4.22 3.89
CA ILE A 25 -1.59 -4.42 2.76
C ILE A 25 -2.32 -5.76 2.94
N ARG A 26 -3.64 -5.72 2.92
CA ARG A 26 -4.44 -6.94 2.98
C ARG A 26 -4.69 -7.49 1.58
N HIS A 27 -5.09 -6.62 0.66
CA HIS A 27 -5.34 -7.00 -0.73
C HIS A 27 -4.85 -5.92 -1.67
N VAL A 28 -4.37 -6.35 -2.84
CA VAL A 28 -3.97 -5.48 -3.94
C VAL A 28 -4.88 -5.75 -5.11
N PHE A 29 -5.42 -4.70 -5.69
CA PHE A 29 -6.30 -4.82 -6.83
C PHE A 29 -5.91 -3.79 -7.89
N VAL A 30 -5.64 -4.26 -9.10
CA VAL A 30 -5.28 -3.37 -10.21
C VAL A 30 -6.54 -2.85 -10.87
N VAL A 31 -6.69 -1.53 -10.88
CA VAL A 31 -7.83 -0.89 -11.54
C VAL A 31 -7.55 -0.71 -13.02
N ASP A 32 -6.36 -0.18 -13.33
CA ASP A 32 -5.86 -0.05 -14.70
C ASP A 32 -4.33 -0.02 -14.65
N ASP A 33 -3.70 0.25 -15.77
CA ASP A 33 -2.23 0.21 -15.86
C ASP A 33 -1.53 1.34 -15.11
N MET A 34 -2.26 2.29 -14.56
CA MET A 34 -1.70 3.39 -13.77
C MET A 34 -2.38 3.55 -12.41
N THR A 35 -3.31 2.68 -12.05
CA THR A 35 -4.07 2.83 -10.81
C THR A 35 -4.17 1.49 -10.08
N ILE A 36 -3.79 1.51 -8.82
CA ILE A 36 -3.87 0.33 -7.94
C ILE A 36 -4.78 0.67 -6.77
N GLU A 37 -5.69 -0.22 -6.46
CA GLU A 37 -6.51 -0.10 -5.26
C GLU A 37 -5.99 -1.04 -4.19
N LEU A 38 -5.83 -0.52 -2.99
CA LEU A 38 -5.25 -1.24 -1.87
C LEU A 38 -6.26 -1.31 -0.74
N GLU A 39 -6.48 -2.51 -0.25
CA GLU A 39 -7.18 -2.68 1.01
C GLU A 39 -6.13 -2.89 2.09
N MET A 40 -6.11 -1.98 3.06
CA MET A 40 -5.17 -2.04 4.17
C MET A 40 -5.79 -2.79 5.33
N LYS A 41 -4.95 -3.32 6.20
CA LYS A 41 -5.42 -3.93 7.44
C LYS A 41 -6.06 -2.89 8.34
N GLU A 42 -5.48 -1.69 8.38
CA GLU A 42 -5.94 -0.56 9.16
C GLU A 42 -5.94 0.69 8.28
N PRO A 43 -6.72 1.72 8.62
CA PRO A 43 -6.63 2.98 7.87
C PRO A 43 -5.21 3.55 7.92
N LEU A 44 -4.83 4.21 6.83
CA LEU A 44 -3.55 4.91 6.77
C LEU A 44 -3.59 6.14 7.67
N THR A 45 -2.43 6.57 8.12
CA THR A 45 -2.34 7.76 8.96
C THR A 45 -2.47 9.02 8.12
N GLU A 46 -2.76 10.15 8.78
CA GLU A 46 -2.82 11.43 8.10
C GLU A 46 -1.48 11.79 7.45
N GLU A 47 -0.38 11.44 8.10
CA GLU A 47 0.95 11.70 7.53
C GLU A 47 1.18 10.92 6.23
N GLU A 48 0.55 9.77 6.09
CA GLU A 48 0.69 8.96 4.89
C GLU A 48 -0.19 9.43 3.75
N THR A 49 -1.32 10.06 4.05
CA THR A 49 -2.30 10.46 3.04
C THR A 49 -2.36 11.95 2.79
N ALA A 50 -2.04 12.78 3.79
CA ALA A 50 -2.15 14.23 3.67
C ALA A 50 -1.20 14.91 4.64
N PRO A 51 0.11 14.77 4.47
CA PRO A 51 1.07 15.37 5.41
C PRO A 51 0.96 16.89 5.41
N LYS A 52 0.98 17.49 6.61
CA LYS A 52 0.78 18.91 6.76
C LYS A 52 1.97 19.75 6.27
N ASN A 53 3.16 19.24 6.46
CA ASN A 53 4.39 19.95 6.10
C ASN A 53 5.01 19.35 4.86
N TYR A 54 4.20 19.09 3.87
CA TYR A 54 4.62 18.42 2.66
C TYR A 54 5.43 19.35 1.75
N THR A 55 6.58 18.85 1.32
CA THR A 55 7.26 19.35 0.12
C THR A 55 7.56 18.14 -0.76
N SER A 56 7.69 18.38 -2.08
CA SER A 56 7.95 17.29 -3.00
C SER A 56 9.23 16.51 -2.66
N ASP A 57 10.16 17.15 -1.95
CA ASP A 57 11.42 16.53 -1.60
C ASP A 57 11.36 15.73 -0.29
N THR A 58 10.36 15.98 0.54
CA THR A 58 10.29 15.38 1.87
C THR A 58 9.26 14.27 2.01
N TYR A 59 8.26 14.23 1.12
CA TYR A 59 7.28 13.18 1.20
C TYR A 59 7.83 11.86 0.70
N GLN A 60 7.71 10.85 1.53
CA GLN A 60 8.08 9.48 1.17
C GLN A 60 6.80 8.66 1.09
N PRO A 61 6.39 8.22 -0.10
CA PRO A 61 5.22 7.34 -0.21
C PRO A 61 5.41 6.09 0.64
N PRO A 62 4.36 5.66 1.36
CA PRO A 62 4.47 4.44 2.16
C PRO A 62 4.51 3.18 1.32
N PHE A 63 4.25 3.27 0.02
CA PHE A 63 4.22 2.13 -0.89
C PHE A 63 5.37 2.22 -1.88
N VAL A 64 6.04 1.09 -2.09
CA VAL A 64 7.15 0.97 -3.02
C VAL A 64 6.90 -0.21 -3.94
N LEU A 65 7.06 0.01 -5.24
CA LEU A 65 6.92 -1.04 -6.25
C LEU A 65 8.28 -1.37 -6.84
N ASN A 66 8.35 -2.53 -7.49
CA ASN A 66 9.55 -2.94 -8.21
C ASN A 66 9.46 -2.55 -9.69
N GLU A 67 10.44 -2.99 -10.48
CA GLU A 67 10.48 -2.80 -11.93
C GLU A 67 10.42 -1.34 -12.37
N GLY A 68 10.94 -0.43 -11.54
CA GLY A 68 10.97 0.99 -11.89
C GLY A 68 9.63 1.71 -11.80
N VAL A 69 8.59 1.05 -11.32
CA VAL A 69 7.28 1.69 -11.16
C VAL A 69 7.31 2.55 -9.89
N GLU A 70 6.87 3.79 -10.01
CA GLU A 70 6.88 4.74 -8.90
C GLU A 70 5.48 5.23 -8.59
N VAL A 71 5.23 5.53 -7.32
CA VAL A 71 3.96 6.11 -6.85
C VAL A 71 3.95 7.60 -7.14
N ILE A 72 2.85 8.08 -7.66
CA ILE A 72 2.63 9.50 -7.97
C ILE A 72 1.58 10.05 -7.00
N GLY A 73 1.94 11.08 -6.25
CA GLY A 73 1.01 11.73 -5.33
C GLY A 73 0.73 10.92 -4.08
N PHE A 74 -0.41 11.18 -3.46
CA PHE A 74 -0.81 10.58 -2.19
C PHE A 74 -1.85 9.49 -2.39
N PRO A 75 -1.91 8.50 -1.48
CA PRO A 75 -3.03 7.57 -1.47
C PRO A 75 -4.35 8.31 -1.24
N VAL A 76 -5.38 7.94 -2.00
CA VAL A 76 -6.69 8.60 -1.93
C VAL A 76 -7.71 7.64 -1.33
N PRO A 77 -8.36 8.00 -0.22
CA PRO A 77 -9.41 7.17 0.36
C PRO A 77 -10.57 6.99 -0.61
N GLN A 78 -11.11 5.79 -0.67
CA GLN A 78 -12.16 5.47 -1.65
C GLN A 78 -13.56 5.45 -1.06
N LYS A 79 -13.68 5.18 0.22
CA LYS A 79 -14.98 5.10 0.85
C LYS A 79 -14.99 5.86 2.15
N SER A 80 -16.12 6.46 2.44
CA SER A 80 -16.32 7.21 3.66
C SER A 80 -17.57 6.75 4.41
N ASP A 81 -18.00 5.53 4.19
CA ASP A 81 -19.20 4.98 4.82
C ASP A 81 -18.93 4.37 6.19
N GLY A 82 -17.70 4.42 6.66
CA GLY A 82 -17.32 3.85 7.94
C GLY A 82 -17.02 2.37 7.91
N PHE A 83 -17.37 1.69 6.83
CA PHE A 83 -17.09 0.26 6.70
C PHE A 83 -15.86 -0.01 5.85
N HIS A 84 -15.50 0.94 4.98
CA HIS A 84 -14.40 0.76 4.05
C HIS A 84 -13.42 1.92 4.16
N ASP A 85 -13.09 2.30 5.38
CA ASP A 85 -12.16 3.39 5.64
C ASP A 85 -10.70 2.97 5.43
N ASN A 86 -10.47 1.75 5.02
CA ASN A 86 -9.15 1.18 4.80
C ASN A 86 -8.86 0.88 3.32
N ILE A 87 -9.64 1.44 2.41
CA ILE A 87 -9.43 1.24 0.97
C ILE A 87 -8.92 2.53 0.35
N TYR A 88 -7.82 2.43 -0.38
CA TYR A 88 -7.14 3.56 -0.99
C TYR A 88 -6.79 3.27 -2.43
N ARG A 89 -6.73 4.31 -3.24
CA ARG A 89 -6.17 4.22 -4.58
C ARG A 89 -4.87 4.98 -4.63
N ILE A 90 -3.89 4.39 -5.29
CA ILE A 90 -2.64 5.05 -5.60
C ILE A 90 -2.48 5.12 -7.12
N THR A 91 -1.89 6.21 -7.58
CA THR A 91 -1.52 6.39 -8.98
C THR A 91 -0.05 6.04 -9.12
N VAL A 92 0.28 5.33 -10.18
CA VAL A 92 1.65 4.92 -10.43
C VAL A 92 2.06 5.28 -11.86
N THR A 93 3.37 5.25 -12.11
CA THR A 93 3.94 5.43 -13.44
C THR A 93 3.59 4.28 -14.32
N GLY A 94 3.03 4.00 -15.17
CA GLY A 94 2.58 2.92 -16.03
C GLY A 94 3.15 1.55 -15.73
N MET A 95 2.31 0.56 -15.82
CA MET A 95 2.65 -0.85 -15.70
C MET A 95 2.30 -1.56 -17.00
N ASP A 96 3.00 -2.66 -17.29
CA ASP A 96 2.76 -3.42 -18.51
C ASP A 96 1.77 -4.55 -18.27
N VAL A 97 0.84 -4.70 -19.18
CA VAL A 97 -0.14 -5.78 -19.14
C VAL A 97 0.58 -7.12 -19.26
N GLY A 98 0.14 -8.08 -18.44
CA GLY A 98 0.70 -9.43 -18.46
C GLY A 98 1.87 -9.64 -17.50
N LEU A 99 2.45 -8.57 -16.99
CA LEU A 99 3.57 -8.69 -16.06
C LEU A 99 3.10 -8.79 -14.63
N ILE A 100 3.96 -9.37 -13.80
CA ILE A 100 3.75 -9.52 -12.37
C ILE A 100 4.64 -8.52 -11.66
N TYR A 101 4.05 -7.78 -10.74
CA TYR A 101 4.75 -6.76 -9.95
C TYR A 101 4.66 -7.07 -8.48
N GLN A 102 5.48 -6.38 -7.70
CA GLN A 102 5.45 -6.45 -6.25
C GLN A 102 5.25 -5.06 -5.68
N ILE A 103 4.48 -4.98 -4.60
CA ILE A 103 4.29 -3.75 -3.86
C ILE A 103 4.49 -4.03 -2.38
N SER A 104 5.26 -3.18 -1.72
CA SER A 104 5.50 -3.30 -0.29
C SER A 104 5.02 -2.04 0.42
N TYR A 105 4.61 -2.22 1.67
CA TYR A 105 4.18 -1.14 2.53
C TYR A 105 5.22 -0.96 3.62
N GLN A 106 5.87 0.21 3.64
CA GLN A 106 6.86 0.58 4.67
C GLN A 106 7.91 -0.51 4.93
N GLY A 107 8.41 -1.14 3.87
CA GLY A 107 9.43 -2.16 3.99
C GLY A 107 8.95 -3.51 4.47
N HIS A 108 7.63 -3.71 4.58
CA HIS A 108 7.09 -5.02 4.91
C HIS A 108 7.23 -5.99 3.73
N LYS A 109 6.90 -7.25 3.98
CA LYS A 109 6.99 -8.27 2.95
C LYS A 109 6.14 -7.88 1.74
N PRO A 110 6.71 -7.91 0.53
CA PRO A 110 5.97 -7.51 -0.66
C PRO A 110 4.77 -8.40 -0.95
N LYS A 111 3.73 -7.79 -1.49
CA LYS A 111 2.58 -8.48 -2.08
C LYS A 111 2.77 -8.52 -3.59
N THR A 112 2.45 -9.65 -4.19
CA THR A 112 2.58 -9.85 -5.63
C THR A 112 1.23 -9.64 -6.29
N PHE A 113 1.23 -9.01 -7.46
CA PHE A 113 0.01 -8.84 -8.23
C PHE A 113 0.33 -8.84 -9.71
N LYS A 114 -0.69 -9.12 -10.53
CA LYS A 114 -0.55 -9.17 -11.99
C LYS A 114 -1.44 -8.13 -12.64
N VAL A 115 -0.95 -7.52 -13.70
CA VAL A 115 -1.74 -6.56 -14.50
C VAL A 115 -2.42 -7.33 -15.64
N TYR A 116 -3.74 -7.26 -15.66
CA TYR A 116 -4.56 -7.94 -16.66
C TYR A 116 -4.99 -6.98 -17.76
N PRO A 117 -5.39 -7.49 -18.94
CA PRO A 117 -5.98 -6.64 -19.96
C PRO A 117 -7.20 -5.89 -19.42
N ALA A 118 -7.47 -4.71 -19.94
CA ALA A 118 -8.48 -3.81 -19.37
C ALA A 118 -9.83 -4.47 -19.14
N LYS A 119 -10.31 -5.26 -20.10
CA LYS A 119 -11.61 -5.92 -19.95
C LYS A 119 -11.59 -6.92 -18.80
N GLU A 120 -10.54 -7.72 -18.71
CA GLU A 120 -10.41 -8.72 -17.66
C GLU A 120 -10.29 -8.06 -16.29
N GLN A 121 -9.59 -6.95 -16.19
CA GLN A 121 -9.49 -6.20 -14.95
C GLN A 121 -10.85 -5.67 -14.50
N THR A 122 -11.63 -5.14 -15.42
CA THR A 122 -12.97 -4.66 -15.11
C THR A 122 -13.84 -5.78 -14.57
N ASP A 123 -13.78 -6.96 -15.18
CA ASP A 123 -14.55 -8.10 -14.73
C ASP A 123 -14.13 -8.56 -13.34
N ARG A 124 -12.83 -8.62 -13.08
CA ARG A 124 -12.28 -8.98 -11.78
C ARG A 124 -12.69 -7.99 -10.69
N TYR A 125 -12.64 -6.72 -11.01
CA TYR A 125 -13.03 -5.68 -10.08
C TYR A 125 -14.52 -5.79 -9.74
N ARG A 126 -15.33 -5.99 -10.74
CA ARG A 126 -16.78 -6.17 -10.57
C ARG A 126 -17.08 -7.41 -9.72
N ASP A 127 -16.41 -8.50 -9.98
CA ASP A 127 -16.63 -9.72 -9.22
C ASP A 127 -16.30 -9.54 -7.73
N ARG A 128 -15.29 -8.73 -7.44
CA ARG A 128 -14.89 -8.48 -6.05
C ARG A 128 -15.83 -7.51 -5.35
N TYR A 129 -16.25 -6.46 -6.05
CA TYR A 129 -17.01 -5.37 -5.45
C TYR A 129 -18.40 -5.21 -6.10
N GLY A 130 -18.87 -6.23 -6.75
CA GLY A 130 -20.07 -6.15 -7.61
C GLY A 130 -21.29 -5.51 -6.97
N SER A 131 -21.49 -5.73 -5.67
CA SER A 131 -22.63 -5.18 -4.96
C SER A 131 -22.55 -3.66 -4.76
N TYR A 132 -21.43 -3.05 -5.05
CA TYR A 132 -21.23 -1.61 -4.87
C TYR A 132 -21.46 -0.82 -6.17
N PHE A 133 -21.73 -1.50 -7.25
CA PHE A 133 -21.99 -0.92 -8.55
C PHE A 133 -23.37 -1.31 -9.04
#